data_2d4100155fb4aef3fdb420cb140b4960
#
_entry.id   2d4100155fb4aef3fdb420cb140b4960
#
_cell.length_a   1.000
_cell.length_b   1.000
_cell.length_c   1.000
_cell.angle_alpha   90.00
_cell.angle_beta   90.00
_cell.angle_gamma   90.00
#
_symmetry.space_group_name_H-M   'P 1'
#
loop_
_entity.id
_entity.type
_entity.pdbx_description
1 polymer ?
#
loop_
_entity_poly.entity_id
_entity_poly.type
_entity_poly.pdbx_seq_one_letter_code
_entity_poly.pdbx_strand_id
1 'polypeptide(L)'
;MGSGTAANGREIARGSGVPIRDLRADARGLARAEFEERHGRAFLLLSAADLSTPRPTITEVRLDGDSLVTRRAESTANLSLVVYALRRNNRSASHLITLGRAPDNDVVVPDVSISRFHAFVKQGANGRWLLQDAGSTNGTTVNGSSVPRQGHGSPAELSAGDDVRLGQVELTFLDSEALVTFASRLER
;
A
#
# COMPACT_ATOMS: atom_id res chain seq x y z
N MET A 1 14.57 1.98 -38.51
CA MET A 1 13.38 2.68 -38.03
C MET A 1 12.61 1.74 -37.14
N GLY A 2 12.89 1.75 -35.86
CA GLY A 2 12.25 0.88 -34.84
C GLY A 2 11.29 1.73 -34.03
N SER A 3 10.00 1.60 -34.32
CA SER A 3 8.94 2.22 -33.54
C SER A 3 8.82 1.47 -32.21
N GLY A 4 9.44 2.01 -31.16
CA GLY A 4 9.22 1.57 -29.81
C GLY A 4 7.79 1.92 -29.40
N THR A 5 6.96 0.88 -29.24
CA THR A 5 5.63 0.99 -28.65
C THR A 5 5.79 1.45 -27.20
N ALA A 6 5.47 2.70 -26.93
CA ALA A 6 5.43 3.24 -25.58
C ALA A 6 4.40 2.45 -24.78
N ALA A 7 4.85 1.68 -23.79
CA ALA A 7 3.99 1.06 -22.80
C ALA A 7 3.27 2.17 -22.03
N ASN A 8 1.96 2.30 -22.20
CA ASN A 8 1.09 3.29 -21.55
C ASN A 8 0.83 2.94 -20.07
N GLY A 9 1.87 2.61 -19.31
CA GLY A 9 1.79 2.44 -17.88
C GLY A 9 1.76 3.80 -17.18
N ARG A 10 0.69 4.14 -16.47
CA ARG A 10 0.67 5.30 -15.59
C ARG A 10 1.58 5.05 -14.41
N GLU A 11 2.63 5.86 -14.28
CA GLU A 11 3.41 5.92 -13.04
C GLU A 11 2.48 6.27 -11.87
N ILE A 12 2.66 5.62 -10.71
CA ILE A 12 1.92 5.98 -9.49
C ILE A 12 2.29 7.43 -9.15
N ALA A 13 1.32 8.32 -9.31
CA ALA A 13 1.50 9.71 -8.93
C ALA A 13 1.83 9.80 -7.44
N ARG A 14 2.86 10.57 -7.10
CA ARG A 14 3.32 10.73 -5.72
C ARG A 14 2.19 11.25 -4.84
N GLY A 15 1.97 10.57 -3.73
CA GLY A 15 0.96 10.93 -2.73
C GLY A 15 -0.46 10.45 -3.01
N SER A 16 -0.78 10.02 -4.23
CA SER A 16 -2.13 9.57 -4.59
C SER A 16 -2.17 8.08 -4.84
N GLY A 17 -3.26 7.43 -4.44
CA GLY A 17 -3.50 6.04 -4.82
C GLY A 17 -3.87 5.94 -6.29
N VAL A 18 -3.47 4.85 -6.94
CA VAL A 18 -3.86 4.53 -8.31
C VAL A 18 -4.61 3.20 -8.34
N PRO A 19 -5.60 3.03 -9.22
CA PRO A 19 -6.25 1.75 -9.41
C PRO A 19 -5.23 0.67 -9.81
N ILE A 20 -5.29 -0.50 -9.20
CA ILE A 20 -4.35 -1.60 -9.49
C ILE A 20 -4.37 -2.02 -10.95
N ARG A 21 -5.53 -1.88 -11.62
CA ARG A 21 -5.67 -2.17 -13.06
C ARG A 21 -4.69 -1.35 -13.92
N ASP A 22 -4.31 -0.14 -13.49
CA ASP A 22 -3.41 0.75 -14.21
C ASP A 22 -1.94 0.27 -14.13
N LEU A 23 -1.62 -0.59 -13.16
CA LEU A 23 -0.30 -1.19 -12.96
C LEU A 23 -0.12 -2.54 -13.67
N ARG A 24 -1.22 -3.16 -14.15
CA ARG A 24 -1.20 -4.54 -14.69
C ARG A 24 -0.29 -4.70 -15.90
N ALA A 25 -0.27 -3.74 -16.80
CA ALA A 25 0.58 -3.80 -17.99
C ALA A 25 2.06 -3.82 -17.60
N ASP A 26 2.45 -2.96 -16.67
CA ASP A 26 3.81 -2.87 -16.16
C ASP A 26 4.18 -4.11 -15.33
N ALA A 27 3.26 -4.60 -14.50
CA ALA A 27 3.46 -5.82 -13.71
C ALA A 27 3.68 -7.09 -14.58
N ARG A 28 3.13 -7.12 -15.81
CA ARG A 28 3.29 -8.24 -16.74
C ARG A 28 4.46 -8.05 -17.71
N GLY A 29 4.84 -6.83 -17.99
CA GLY A 29 5.77 -6.49 -19.08
C GLY A 29 7.14 -6.03 -18.66
N LEU A 30 7.28 -5.49 -17.44
CA LEU A 30 8.55 -4.97 -16.96
C LEU A 30 9.34 -6.00 -16.16
N ALA A 31 10.66 -5.94 -16.25
CA ALA A 31 11.53 -6.60 -15.30
C ALA A 31 11.32 -5.99 -13.90
N ARG A 32 11.53 -6.79 -12.83
CA ARG A 32 11.31 -6.33 -11.44
C ARG A 32 12.05 -5.02 -11.13
N ALA A 33 13.31 -4.91 -11.54
CA ALA A 33 14.11 -3.70 -11.29
C ALA A 33 13.49 -2.46 -11.94
N GLU A 34 13.00 -2.57 -13.17
CA GLU A 34 12.33 -1.49 -13.89
C GLU A 34 10.99 -1.12 -13.25
N PHE A 35 10.25 -2.14 -12.78
CA PHE A 35 9.00 -1.91 -12.03
C PHE A 35 9.27 -1.15 -10.73
N GLU A 36 10.29 -1.56 -9.96
CA GLU A 36 10.68 -0.90 -8.70
C GLU A 36 11.17 0.54 -8.92
N GLU A 37 11.92 0.79 -9.98
CA GLU A 37 12.37 2.13 -10.34
C GLU A 37 11.19 3.05 -10.66
N ARG A 38 10.23 2.56 -11.43
CA ARG A 38 9.04 3.30 -11.85
C ARG A 38 8.04 3.52 -10.72
N HIS A 39 7.70 2.46 -9.99
CA HIS A 39 6.56 2.45 -9.05
C HIS A 39 6.97 2.42 -7.58
N GLY A 40 8.17 1.96 -7.25
CA GLY A 40 8.66 1.82 -5.86
C GLY A 40 8.76 0.36 -5.42
N ARG A 41 9.20 0.17 -4.17
CA ARG A 41 9.53 -1.15 -3.60
C ARG A 41 8.53 -1.65 -2.58
N ALA A 42 7.67 -0.78 -2.07
CA ALA A 42 6.68 -1.11 -1.07
C ALA A 42 5.40 -0.33 -1.31
N PHE A 43 4.28 -0.94 -0.95
CA PHE A 43 2.95 -0.46 -1.30
C PHE A 43 1.96 -0.76 -0.20
N LEU A 44 0.91 0.07 -0.13
CA LEU A 44 -0.29 -0.22 0.62
C LEU A 44 -1.44 -0.42 -0.37
N LEU A 45 -2.10 -1.56 -0.29
CA LEU A 45 -3.26 -1.91 -1.10
C LEU A 45 -4.53 -1.65 -0.28
N LEU A 46 -5.42 -0.84 -0.84
CA LEU A 46 -6.72 -0.52 -0.27
C LEU A 46 -7.82 -1.13 -1.13
N SER A 47 -8.79 -1.78 -0.51
CA SER A 47 -10.07 -2.06 -1.16
C SER A 47 -10.94 -0.80 -1.14
N ALA A 48 -11.36 -0.30 -2.31
CA ALA A 48 -12.19 0.89 -2.37
C ALA A 48 -13.59 0.69 -1.75
N ALA A 49 -14.00 -0.55 -1.48
CA ALA A 49 -15.22 -0.85 -0.72
C ALA A 49 -15.12 -0.36 0.74
N ASP A 50 -13.90 -0.20 1.27
CA ASP A 50 -13.68 0.21 2.66
C ASP A 50 -13.81 1.73 2.89
N LEU A 51 -13.87 2.53 1.84
CA LEU A 51 -13.95 3.99 1.97
C LEU A 51 -15.39 4.55 2.13
N SER A 52 -16.46 3.75 2.02
CA SER A 52 -17.80 4.38 1.92
C SER A 52 -19.00 3.58 2.38
N THR A 53 -18.91 2.34 2.88
CA THR A 53 -20.09 1.57 3.30
C THR A 53 -19.81 0.63 4.48
N PRO A 54 -20.87 0.29 5.29
CA PRO A 54 -20.72 -0.75 6.31
C PRO A 54 -20.36 -2.08 5.65
N ARG A 55 -19.27 -2.64 6.09
CA ARG A 55 -18.48 -3.76 5.58
C ARG A 55 -19.27 -4.92 4.97
N PRO A 56 -18.91 -5.36 3.76
CA PRO A 56 -18.79 -6.79 3.51
C PRO A 56 -17.38 -7.22 3.96
N THR A 57 -17.33 -8.21 4.79
CA THR A 57 -16.10 -8.79 5.34
C THR A 57 -15.19 -9.26 4.20
N ILE A 58 -14.05 -8.59 3.97
CA ILE A 58 -12.99 -9.16 3.16
C ILE A 58 -12.34 -10.22 4.03
N THR A 59 -12.66 -11.46 3.76
CA THR A 59 -12.07 -12.59 4.47
C THR A 59 -10.70 -12.85 3.89
N GLU A 60 -9.68 -12.49 4.67
CA GLU A 60 -8.31 -12.99 4.65
C GLU A 60 -7.60 -13.11 3.28
N VAL A 61 -6.66 -12.21 3.05
CA VAL A 61 -5.51 -12.47 2.19
C VAL A 61 -4.49 -13.21 3.05
N ARG A 62 -4.43 -14.53 2.95
CA ARG A 62 -3.38 -15.35 3.59
C ARG A 62 -2.36 -15.79 2.57
N LEU A 63 -1.09 -15.75 2.96
CA LEU A 63 -0.01 -16.44 2.27
C LEU A 63 -0.02 -17.89 2.76
N ASP A 64 -0.57 -18.81 1.95
CA ASP A 64 -0.36 -20.24 2.16
C ASP A 64 0.85 -20.66 1.31
N GLY A 65 1.97 -20.85 1.98
CA GLY A 65 3.22 -21.25 1.34
C GLY A 65 3.60 -20.40 0.16
N ASP A 66 4.27 -19.99 -0.51
CA ASP A 66 4.67 -19.21 -1.70
C ASP A 66 3.54 -18.63 -2.59
N SER A 67 2.29 -18.58 -2.15
CA SER A 67 1.18 -18.08 -3.00
C SER A 67 0.18 -17.22 -2.23
N LEU A 68 -0.07 -16.01 -2.74
CA LEU A 68 -1.22 -15.18 -2.36
C LEU A 68 -2.52 -15.87 -2.81
N VAL A 69 -3.25 -16.47 -1.91
CA VAL A 69 -4.57 -17.05 -2.20
C VAL A 69 -5.64 -16.06 -1.80
N THR A 70 -6.24 -15.39 -2.76
CA THR A 70 -7.48 -14.64 -2.57
C THR A 70 -8.62 -15.64 -2.47
N ARG A 71 -9.17 -15.90 -1.28
CA ARG A 71 -10.47 -16.57 -1.17
C ARG A 71 -11.54 -15.59 -1.61
N ARG A 72 -12.16 -15.92 -2.74
CA ARG A 72 -13.27 -15.22 -3.35
C ARG A 72 -14.50 -15.32 -2.46
N ALA A 73 -14.91 -14.21 -1.86
CA ALA A 73 -16.34 -14.05 -1.55
C ALA A 73 -17.03 -13.78 -2.87
N GLU A 74 -17.98 -14.63 -3.26
CA GLU A 74 -18.78 -14.48 -4.46
C GLU A 74 -19.67 -13.22 -4.31
N SER A 75 -19.20 -12.12 -4.83
CA SER A 75 -20.04 -11.01 -5.25
C SER A 75 -19.26 -10.22 -6.29
N THR A 76 -19.80 -10.12 -7.47
CA THR A 76 -19.32 -9.38 -8.64
C THR A 76 -19.41 -7.88 -8.43
N ALA A 77 -18.69 -7.36 -7.44
CA ALA A 77 -18.34 -5.96 -7.38
C ALA A 77 -16.94 -5.86 -7.96
N ASN A 78 -16.75 -5.05 -9.02
CA ASN A 78 -15.47 -4.54 -9.45
C ASN A 78 -14.84 -3.82 -8.25
N LEU A 79 -14.18 -4.54 -7.35
CA LEU A 79 -13.43 -4.00 -6.24
C LEU A 79 -12.35 -3.13 -6.87
N SER A 80 -12.56 -1.83 -6.86
CA SER A 80 -11.56 -0.86 -7.28
C SER A 80 -10.46 -0.88 -6.23
N LEU A 81 -9.50 -1.80 -6.40
CA LEU A 81 -8.31 -1.85 -5.56
C LEU A 81 -7.44 -0.64 -5.89
N VAL A 82 -7.07 0.10 -4.86
CA VAL A 82 -6.22 1.29 -4.96
C VAL A 82 -4.87 0.97 -4.33
N VAL A 83 -3.80 1.25 -5.07
CA VAL A 83 -2.42 1.03 -4.64
C VAL A 83 -1.79 2.37 -4.31
N TYR A 84 -1.24 2.49 -3.12
CA TYR A 84 -0.43 3.62 -2.68
C TYR A 84 1.04 3.18 -2.62
N ALA A 85 1.91 3.81 -3.41
CA ALA A 85 3.34 3.55 -3.33
C ALA A 85 3.95 4.22 -2.10
N LEU A 86 4.68 3.48 -1.31
CA LEU A 86 5.47 4.01 -0.19
C LEU A 86 6.75 4.67 -0.73
N ARG A 87 6.60 5.87 -1.28
CA ARG A 87 7.67 6.68 -1.85
C ARG A 87 7.65 8.07 -1.22
N ARG A 88 8.84 8.61 -1.01
CA ARG A 88 8.99 9.99 -0.53
C ARG A 88 8.61 11.01 -1.60
N ASN A 89 7.90 12.00 -1.18
CA ASN A 89 7.73 13.26 -1.86
C ASN A 89 8.98 14.12 -1.59
N ASN A 90 9.81 14.46 -2.52
CA ASN A 90 11.07 15.21 -2.32
C ASN A 90 10.95 16.55 -1.54
N ARG A 91 9.85 16.77 -0.83
CA ARG A 91 9.55 17.96 -0.03
C ARG A 91 10.10 17.91 1.40
N SER A 92 10.45 16.71 1.90
CA SER A 92 10.97 16.55 3.26
C SER A 92 12.44 16.11 3.24
N ALA A 93 13.28 16.74 4.06
CA ALA A 93 14.65 16.31 4.31
C ALA A 93 14.76 15.03 5.14
N SER A 94 13.62 14.56 5.73
CA SER A 94 13.61 13.34 6.56
C SER A 94 13.67 12.08 5.70
N HIS A 95 14.22 10.99 6.25
CA HIS A 95 14.23 9.67 5.61
C HIS A 95 12.90 8.91 5.80
N LEU A 96 11.89 9.57 6.35
CA LEU A 96 10.58 9.00 6.64
C LEU A 96 9.64 9.18 5.44
N ILE A 97 8.75 8.22 5.26
CA ILE A 97 7.61 8.29 4.35
C ILE A 97 6.38 8.55 5.22
N THR A 98 5.77 9.70 5.06
CA THR A 98 4.64 10.14 5.91
C THR A 98 3.31 9.68 5.34
N LEU A 99 2.40 9.23 6.23
CA LEU A 99 1.06 8.77 5.89
C LEU A 99 0.02 9.58 6.65
N GLY A 100 -1.03 9.99 5.97
CA GLY A 100 -2.12 10.72 6.60
C GLY A 100 -3.16 11.21 5.60
N ARG A 101 -4.20 11.91 6.08
CA ARG A 101 -5.23 12.45 5.19
C ARG A 101 -4.90 13.83 4.62
N ALA A 102 -3.92 14.53 5.20
CA ALA A 102 -3.54 15.86 4.71
C ALA A 102 -2.67 15.75 3.44
N PRO A 103 -2.80 16.68 2.48
CA PRO A 103 -2.15 16.59 1.17
C PRO A 103 -0.63 16.82 1.20
N ASP A 104 -0.08 17.20 2.33
CA ASP A 104 1.35 17.38 2.56
C ASP A 104 2.08 16.09 2.95
N ASN A 105 1.34 14.99 3.17
CA ASN A 105 1.95 13.68 3.38
C ASN A 105 2.51 13.09 2.08
N ASP A 106 3.46 12.18 2.23
CA ASP A 106 3.99 11.40 1.10
C ASP A 106 2.96 10.41 0.56
N VAL A 107 2.11 9.87 1.43
CA VAL A 107 0.98 8.99 1.11
C VAL A 107 -0.29 9.62 1.68
N VAL A 108 -1.22 9.98 0.81
CA VAL A 108 -2.47 10.64 1.19
C VAL A 108 -3.62 9.65 1.07
N VAL A 109 -4.19 9.26 2.21
CA VAL A 109 -5.39 8.43 2.28
C VAL A 109 -6.55 9.31 2.76
N PRO A 110 -7.50 9.67 1.89
CA PRO A 110 -8.51 10.70 2.16
C PRO A 110 -9.71 10.13 2.94
N ASP A 111 -9.47 9.74 4.20
CA ASP A 111 -10.51 9.24 5.11
C ASP A 111 -10.53 10.04 6.42
N VAL A 112 -11.74 10.34 6.91
CA VAL A 112 -11.94 11.17 8.11
C VAL A 112 -11.43 10.52 9.39
N SER A 113 -11.36 9.19 9.45
CA SER A 113 -10.83 8.45 10.59
C SER A 113 -9.30 8.50 10.66
N ILE A 114 -8.65 8.89 9.57
CA ILE A 114 -7.19 9.04 9.48
C ILE A 114 -6.81 10.46 9.92
N SER A 115 -5.84 10.58 10.83
CA SER A 115 -5.30 11.86 11.26
C SER A 115 -4.61 12.60 10.10
N ARG A 116 -4.52 13.94 10.16
CA ARG A 116 -3.81 14.75 9.16
C ARG A 116 -2.40 14.23 8.90
N PHE A 117 -1.63 14.00 9.98
CA PHE A 117 -0.41 13.21 10.01
C PHE A 117 -0.69 12.02 10.93
N HIS A 118 -0.70 10.80 10.41
CA HIS A 118 -1.18 9.62 11.13
C HIS A 118 -0.06 8.68 11.55
N ALA A 119 0.77 8.32 10.60
CA ALA A 119 1.88 7.38 10.79
C ALA A 119 3.03 7.74 9.85
N PHE A 120 4.14 7.07 10.02
CA PHE A 120 5.23 7.12 9.06
C PHE A 120 5.88 5.75 8.91
N VAL A 121 6.47 5.54 7.75
CA VAL A 121 7.22 4.33 7.41
C VAL A 121 8.66 4.71 7.13
N LYS A 122 9.59 3.86 7.52
CA LYS A 122 11.01 3.97 7.17
C LYS A 122 11.56 2.61 6.77
N GLN A 123 12.59 2.63 5.94
CA GLN A 123 13.37 1.43 5.69
C GLN A 123 14.50 1.34 6.72
N GLY A 124 14.59 0.23 7.44
CA GLY A 124 15.66 -0.07 8.37
C GLY A 124 16.97 -0.41 7.63
N ALA A 125 18.09 -0.44 8.38
CA ALA A 125 19.43 -0.75 7.82
C ALA A 125 19.51 -2.15 7.16
N ASN A 126 18.66 -3.08 7.58
CA ASN A 126 18.54 -4.43 7.02
C ASN A 126 17.59 -4.51 5.80
N GLY A 127 17.10 -3.37 5.30
CA GLY A 127 16.15 -3.30 4.19
C GLY A 127 14.68 -3.54 4.59
N ARG A 128 14.39 -3.87 5.85
CA ARG A 128 13.03 -4.10 6.35
C ARG A 128 12.24 -2.81 6.47
N TRP A 129 10.94 -2.91 6.26
CA TRP A 129 10.02 -1.80 6.41
C TRP A 129 9.51 -1.71 7.84
N LEU A 130 9.52 -0.52 8.42
CA LEU A 130 9.16 -0.25 9.80
C LEU A 130 8.07 0.83 9.84
N LEU A 131 6.92 0.51 10.44
CA LEU A 131 5.78 1.41 10.61
C LEU A 131 5.73 1.93 12.05
N GLN A 132 5.51 3.23 12.22
CA GLN A 132 5.37 3.89 13.52
C GLN A 132 4.14 4.79 13.52
N ASP A 133 3.35 4.74 14.58
CA ASP A 133 2.27 5.69 14.81
C ASP A 133 2.83 7.06 15.19
N ALA A 134 2.34 8.13 14.57
CA ALA A 134 2.81 9.50 14.78
C ALA A 134 2.02 10.26 15.88
N GLY A 135 1.29 9.55 16.71
CA GLY A 135 0.38 10.14 17.70
C GLY A 135 -1.03 10.33 17.15
N SER A 136 -1.48 9.40 16.30
CA SER A 136 -2.78 9.45 15.67
C SER A 136 -3.94 9.44 16.67
N THR A 137 -5.12 9.93 16.27
CA THR A 137 -6.31 9.96 17.11
C THR A 137 -6.91 8.57 17.30
N ASN A 138 -7.02 7.81 16.23
CA ASN A 138 -7.71 6.52 16.21
C ASN A 138 -6.76 5.30 16.23
N GLY A 139 -5.45 5.54 16.29
CA GLY A 139 -4.43 4.50 16.39
C GLY A 139 -4.10 3.81 15.07
N THR A 140 -2.99 3.08 15.10
CA THR A 140 -2.45 2.25 14.03
C THR A 140 -2.33 0.81 14.53
N THR A 141 -2.67 -0.18 13.71
CA THR A 141 -2.43 -1.59 14.03
C THR A 141 -1.77 -2.34 12.87
N VAL A 142 -1.00 -3.37 13.19
CA VAL A 142 -0.48 -4.35 12.23
C VAL A 142 -0.93 -5.73 12.69
N ASN A 143 -1.65 -6.45 11.83
CA ASN A 143 -2.22 -7.77 12.14
C ASN A 143 -3.03 -7.78 13.46
N GLY A 144 -3.79 -6.71 13.69
CA GLY A 144 -4.58 -6.52 14.92
C GLY A 144 -3.77 -6.06 16.16
N SER A 145 -2.44 -6.08 16.11
CA SER A 145 -1.57 -5.62 17.20
C SER A 145 -1.35 -4.11 17.12
N SER A 146 -1.52 -3.39 18.23
CA SER A 146 -1.34 -1.94 18.27
C SER A 146 0.11 -1.55 18.02
N VAL A 147 0.32 -0.59 17.12
CA VAL A 147 1.64 0.04 16.88
C VAL A 147 1.82 1.16 17.90
N PRO A 148 2.89 1.12 18.72
CA PRO A 148 3.15 2.18 19.69
C PRO A 148 3.30 3.55 19.02
N ARG A 149 2.91 4.60 19.74
CA ARG A 149 3.21 5.98 19.32
C ARG A 149 4.71 6.23 19.33
N GLN A 150 5.16 7.12 18.47
CA GLN A 150 6.55 7.55 18.44
C GLN A 150 7.02 7.98 19.86
N GLY A 151 8.16 7.43 20.30
CA GLY A 151 8.69 7.67 21.63
C GLY A 151 8.12 6.78 22.74
N HIS A 152 7.10 5.96 22.47
CA HIS A 152 6.45 5.06 23.44
C HIS A 152 6.67 3.57 23.18
N GLY A 153 7.51 3.22 22.22
CA GLY A 153 7.84 1.83 21.89
C GLY A 153 8.53 1.71 20.54
N SER A 154 8.87 0.46 20.20
CA SER A 154 9.51 0.15 18.92
C SER A 154 8.50 0.19 17.78
N PRO A 155 8.93 0.59 16.56
CA PRO A 155 8.10 0.48 15.37
C PRO A 155 7.76 -0.98 15.07
N ALA A 156 6.61 -1.19 14.43
CA ALA A 156 6.23 -2.50 13.91
C ALA A 156 6.98 -2.80 12.61
N GLU A 157 7.52 -4.00 12.48
CA GLU A 157 8.08 -4.49 11.23
C GLU A 157 6.94 -4.92 10.30
N LEU A 158 7.07 -4.63 9.00
CA LEU A 158 6.10 -4.98 7.97
C LEU A 158 6.67 -6.07 7.06
N SER A 159 5.85 -7.08 6.82
CA SER A 159 6.07 -8.16 5.86
C SER A 159 4.95 -8.16 4.81
N ALA A 160 5.26 -8.63 3.59
CA ALA A 160 4.26 -8.72 2.54
C ALA A 160 3.05 -9.57 2.97
N GLY A 161 1.85 -9.04 2.81
CA GLY A 161 0.59 -9.64 3.26
C GLY A 161 0.12 -9.17 4.63
N ASP A 162 0.88 -8.34 5.36
CA ASP A 162 0.44 -7.82 6.65
C ASP A 162 -0.76 -6.87 6.50
N ASP A 163 -1.74 -7.02 7.39
CA ASP A 163 -2.87 -6.12 7.53
C ASP A 163 -2.47 -4.88 8.32
N VAL A 164 -2.50 -3.73 7.69
CA VAL A 164 -2.21 -2.43 8.27
C VAL A 164 -3.51 -1.65 8.42
N ARG A 165 -3.87 -1.26 9.64
CA ARG A 165 -5.03 -0.41 9.87
C ARG A 165 -4.59 0.97 10.33
N LEU A 166 -5.06 2.00 9.63
CA LEU A 166 -4.90 3.41 9.99
C LEU A 166 -6.28 3.97 10.35
N GLY A 167 -6.54 4.18 11.64
CA GLY A 167 -7.87 4.54 12.10
C GLY A 167 -8.89 3.43 11.83
N GLN A 168 -9.83 3.67 10.91
CA GLN A 168 -10.83 2.67 10.48
C GLN A 168 -10.51 2.07 9.10
N VAL A 169 -9.50 2.55 8.41
CA VAL A 169 -9.14 2.09 7.07
C VAL A 169 -8.20 0.90 7.15
N GLU A 170 -8.58 -0.19 6.51
CA GLU A 170 -7.79 -1.41 6.40
C GLU A 170 -7.03 -1.43 5.06
N LEU A 171 -5.74 -1.72 5.14
CA LEU A 171 -4.80 -1.72 4.03
C LEU A 171 -3.96 -3.00 4.13
N THR A 172 -3.52 -3.54 3.00
CA THR A 172 -2.56 -4.65 3.00
C THR A 172 -1.20 -4.13 2.57
N PHE A 173 -0.17 -4.41 3.34
CA PHE A 173 1.21 -4.10 2.95
C PHE A 173 1.71 -5.13 1.93
N LEU A 174 2.31 -4.65 0.84
CA LEU A 174 2.91 -5.48 -0.20
C LEU A 174 4.31 -4.93 -0.56
N ASP A 175 5.26 -5.82 -0.77
CA ASP A 175 6.48 -5.48 -1.47
C ASP A 175 6.27 -5.53 -2.99
N SER A 176 7.30 -5.21 -3.77
CA SER A 176 7.23 -5.20 -5.24
C SER A 176 6.92 -6.57 -5.82
N GLU A 177 7.46 -7.65 -5.23
CA GLU A 177 7.26 -9.02 -5.70
C GLU A 177 5.81 -9.47 -5.49
N ALA A 178 5.28 -9.25 -4.29
CA ALA A 178 3.90 -9.57 -3.95
C ALA A 178 2.92 -8.77 -4.81
N LEU A 179 3.16 -7.45 -4.99
CA LEU A 179 2.29 -6.61 -5.82
C LEU A 179 2.30 -7.05 -7.28
N VAL A 180 3.48 -7.30 -7.88
CA VAL A 180 3.61 -7.76 -9.27
C VAL A 180 2.89 -9.10 -9.45
N THR A 181 3.12 -10.04 -8.54
CA THR A 181 2.46 -11.34 -8.55
C THR A 181 0.94 -11.21 -8.47
N PHE A 182 0.46 -10.39 -7.56
CA PHE A 182 -0.97 -10.13 -7.37
C PHE A 182 -1.59 -9.46 -8.61
N ALA A 183 -1.00 -8.34 -9.08
CA ALA A 183 -1.52 -7.57 -10.21
C ALA A 183 -1.53 -8.36 -11.52
N SER A 184 -0.54 -9.24 -11.75
CA SER A 184 -0.46 -10.07 -12.96
C SER A 184 -1.52 -11.17 -13.02
N ARG A 185 -2.05 -11.63 -11.86
CA ARG A 185 -3.08 -12.67 -11.75
C ARG A 185 -4.51 -12.13 -11.82
N LEU A 186 -4.72 -10.84 -11.66
CA LEU A 186 -6.05 -10.23 -11.78
C LEU A 186 -6.56 -10.43 -13.22
N GLU A 187 -7.70 -11.11 -13.37
CA GLU A 187 -8.39 -11.28 -14.66
C GLU A 187 -9.07 -9.97 -15.11
N ARG A 188 -9.43 -9.91 -16.39
CA ARG A 188 -10.09 -8.74 -16.99
C ARG A 188 -11.52 -8.61 -16.51
#